data_c03f3dcbf1138c85569e812b2f4e6ec7
#
_entry.id   c03f3dcbf1138c85569e812b2f4e6ec7
#
_cell.length_a   1.000
_cell.length_b   1.000
_cell.length_c   1.000
_cell.angle_alpha   90.00
_cell.angle_beta   90.00
_cell.angle_gamma   90.00
#
_symmetry.space_group_name_H-M   'P 1'
#
loop_
_entity.id
_entity.type
_entity.pdbx_description
1 polymer ?
#
loop_
_entity_poly.entity_id
_entity_poly.type
_entity_poly.pdbx_seq_one_letter_code
_entity_poly.pdbx_strand_id
1 'polypeptide(L)'
;MGCYNALKPWRSLHTMEFDMLTANAMPYNEANGTQAIGKGEHLSTTALIGSLWKNCYVGIGRTNTFIANVGGVDMDESEKAKMVGEAKFLRAFYYLSLVDKFGGVPLIIDAPNADEQAELPRNSMEEVVNQIVKDLEEAAAVLPDTYASSDLGRATKGAALALKARTLLYNSRWAEAAQAAKQVMESGVYQLFNDYRHFFSED
;
A
#
# COMPACT_ATOMS: atom_id res chain seq x y z
N MET A 1 -9.40 12.49 2.87
CA MET A 1 -8.12 13.05 3.39
C MET A 1 -7.54 12.23 4.54
N GLY A 2 -8.31 11.81 5.57
CA GLY A 2 -7.78 11.07 6.73
C GLY A 2 -7.02 9.79 6.40
N CYS A 3 -7.49 8.99 5.43
CA CYS A 3 -6.83 7.76 4.99
C CYS A 3 -5.48 8.03 4.33
N TYR A 4 -5.38 9.03 3.45
CA TYR A 4 -4.11 9.45 2.83
C TYR A 4 -3.13 10.07 3.84
N ASN A 5 -3.62 10.72 4.89
CA ASN A 5 -2.76 11.28 5.93
C ASN A 5 -1.97 10.20 6.70
N ALA A 6 -2.42 8.97 6.70
CA ALA A 6 -1.68 7.85 7.27
C ALA A 6 -0.42 7.48 6.45
N LEU A 7 -0.30 7.97 5.21
CA LEU A 7 0.91 7.84 4.39
C LEU A 7 2.00 8.86 4.75
N LYS A 8 1.72 9.88 5.59
CA LYS A 8 2.72 10.90 5.94
C LYS A 8 4.04 10.33 6.47
N PRO A 9 4.06 9.29 7.32
CA PRO A 9 5.31 8.66 7.74
C PRO A 9 6.13 8.07 6.58
N TRP A 10 5.48 7.74 5.43
CA TRP A 10 6.11 7.19 4.23
C TRP A 10 6.69 8.27 3.29
N ARG A 11 6.37 9.55 3.53
CA ARG A 11 6.76 10.67 2.64
C ARG A 11 8.19 11.16 2.84
N SER A 12 8.80 10.85 3.98
CA SER A 12 10.14 11.31 4.29
C SER A 12 11.17 10.20 4.06
N LEU A 13 12.11 10.07 4.91
CA LEU A 13 13.26 9.17 4.81
C LEU A 13 12.93 7.67 4.67
N HIS A 14 11.67 7.25 4.86
CA HIS A 14 11.34 5.82 4.87
C HIS A 14 11.69 5.08 3.59
N THR A 15 11.51 5.67 2.40
CA THR A 15 11.91 5.02 1.15
C THR A 15 13.42 4.83 1.11
N MET A 16 14.18 5.85 1.52
CA MET A 16 15.63 5.76 1.63
C MET A 16 16.09 4.82 2.76
N GLU A 17 15.34 4.78 3.87
CA GLU A 17 15.62 3.85 4.97
C GLU A 17 15.52 2.39 4.52
N PHE A 18 14.57 2.05 3.64
CA PHE A 18 14.48 0.69 3.09
C PHE A 18 15.64 0.33 2.17
N ASP A 19 16.14 1.27 1.38
CA ASP A 19 17.37 1.04 0.58
C ASP A 19 18.57 0.75 1.49
N MET A 20 18.65 1.42 2.65
CA MET A 20 19.69 1.21 3.65
C MET A 20 19.63 -0.15 4.38
N LEU A 21 18.54 -0.92 4.18
CA LEU A 21 18.42 -2.30 4.67
C LEU A 21 19.00 -3.32 3.69
N THR A 22 19.44 -2.88 2.51
CA THR A 22 19.94 -3.74 1.43
C THR A 22 21.45 -3.54 1.23
N ALA A 23 22.05 -4.33 0.36
CA ALA A 23 23.44 -4.18 -0.03
C ALA A 23 23.74 -2.90 -0.84
N ASN A 24 22.70 -2.18 -1.28
CA ASN A 24 22.84 -0.99 -2.13
C ASN A 24 23.24 0.27 -1.38
N ALA A 25 22.88 0.38 -0.11
CA ALA A 25 23.16 1.56 0.69
C ALA A 25 23.42 1.21 2.16
N MET A 26 24.19 2.03 2.85
CA MET A 26 24.46 1.92 4.28
C MET A 26 24.25 3.28 4.96
N PRO A 27 23.52 3.36 6.06
CA PRO A 27 23.33 4.61 6.76
C PRO A 27 24.64 5.05 7.42
N TYR A 28 24.96 6.32 7.31
CA TYR A 28 26.12 6.91 7.98
C TYR A 28 25.97 6.90 9.51
N ASN A 29 24.76 7.19 9.98
CA ASN A 29 24.42 7.15 11.40
C ASN A 29 23.39 6.06 11.67
N GLU A 30 23.50 5.40 12.82
CA GLU A 30 22.47 4.48 13.31
C GLU A 30 21.21 5.28 13.67
N ALA A 31 20.20 5.16 12.85
CA ALA A 31 18.89 5.73 13.10
C ALA A 31 17.82 4.65 13.04
N ASN A 32 16.93 4.62 14.02
CA ASN A 32 15.77 3.72 14.07
C ASN A 32 16.09 2.22 13.96
N GLY A 33 17.34 1.81 14.12
CA GLY A 33 17.78 0.41 14.02
C GLY A 33 18.04 -0.06 12.58
N THR A 34 18.24 0.82 11.63
CA THR A 34 18.50 0.48 10.22
C THR A 34 19.77 -0.35 10.04
N GLN A 35 20.87 -0.01 10.72
CA GLN A 35 22.10 -0.80 10.64
C GLN A 35 21.92 -2.20 11.24
N ALA A 36 21.25 -2.30 12.40
CA ALA A 36 20.99 -3.59 13.03
C ALA A 36 20.14 -4.50 12.13
N ILE A 37 19.14 -3.94 11.42
CA ILE A 37 18.34 -4.70 10.46
C ILE A 37 19.20 -5.14 9.29
N GLY A 38 19.98 -4.24 8.68
CA GLY A 38 20.85 -4.55 7.53
C GLY A 38 21.92 -5.61 7.85
N LYS A 39 22.36 -5.69 9.10
CA LYS A 39 23.29 -6.72 9.60
C LYS A 39 22.63 -8.02 10.06
N GLY A 40 21.30 -8.05 10.16
CA GLY A 40 20.56 -9.20 10.74
C GLY A 40 20.61 -9.28 12.26
N GLU A 41 21.01 -8.21 12.95
CA GLU A 41 21.18 -8.11 14.42
C GLU A 41 19.96 -7.47 15.12
N HIS A 42 18.87 -7.24 14.37
CA HIS A 42 17.68 -6.58 14.91
C HIS A 42 16.91 -7.45 15.91
N LEU A 43 16.21 -6.78 16.80
CA LEU A 43 15.29 -7.37 17.76
C LEU A 43 13.85 -7.00 17.40
N SER A 44 12.88 -7.73 17.95
CA SER A 44 11.46 -7.39 17.82
C SER A 44 11.10 -6.00 18.35
N THR A 45 11.94 -5.44 19.22
CA THR A 45 11.83 -4.11 19.80
C THR A 45 12.50 -3.02 18.96
N THR A 46 13.13 -3.36 17.82
CA THR A 46 13.77 -2.38 16.95
C THR A 46 12.74 -1.36 16.46
N ALA A 47 13.02 -0.06 16.67
CA ALA A 47 12.06 1.03 16.51
C ALA A 47 11.42 1.08 15.11
N LEU A 48 12.18 0.85 14.04
CA LEU A 48 11.68 0.86 12.67
C LEU A 48 10.62 -0.24 12.45
N ILE A 49 10.84 -1.45 12.98
CA ILE A 49 9.93 -2.59 12.87
C ILE A 49 8.60 -2.27 13.56
N GLY A 50 8.65 -1.82 14.81
CA GLY A 50 7.46 -1.45 15.57
C GLY A 50 6.69 -0.27 14.95
N SER A 51 7.41 0.72 14.43
CA SER A 51 6.82 1.89 13.77
C SER A 51 6.09 1.50 12.49
N LEU A 52 6.68 0.65 11.67
CA LEU A 52 6.07 0.16 10.44
C LEU A 52 4.76 -0.59 10.72
N TRP A 53 4.79 -1.54 11.65
CA TRP A 53 3.61 -2.28 12.07
C TRP A 53 2.49 -1.35 12.53
N LYS A 54 2.79 -0.46 13.49
CA LYS A 54 1.85 0.49 14.04
C LYS A 54 1.24 1.40 12.96
N ASN A 55 2.07 1.97 12.09
CA ASN A 55 1.63 2.92 11.06
C ASN A 55 0.72 2.23 10.03
N CYS A 56 1.01 1.00 9.65
CA CYS A 56 0.15 0.23 8.76
C CYS A 56 -1.23 -0.01 9.38
N TYR A 57 -1.30 -0.48 10.64
CA TYR A 57 -2.58 -0.73 11.29
C TYR A 57 -3.36 0.55 11.60
N VAL A 58 -2.70 1.67 11.86
CA VAL A 58 -3.37 2.98 11.93
C VAL A 58 -4.00 3.35 10.58
N GLY A 59 -3.31 3.09 9.48
CA GLY A 59 -3.85 3.28 8.13
C GLY A 59 -5.04 2.38 7.85
N ILE A 60 -4.93 1.10 8.14
CA ILE A 60 -6.00 0.09 8.00
C ILE A 60 -7.22 0.49 8.83
N GLY A 61 -7.05 0.86 10.09
CA GLY A 61 -8.15 1.29 10.94
C GLY A 61 -8.90 2.50 10.39
N ARG A 62 -8.17 3.50 9.86
CA ARG A 62 -8.78 4.68 9.21
C ARG A 62 -9.56 4.32 7.95
N THR A 63 -9.03 3.43 7.11
CA THR A 63 -9.72 2.99 5.89
C THR A 63 -10.96 2.17 6.23
N ASN A 64 -10.89 1.28 7.20
CA ASN A 64 -12.03 0.48 7.65
C ASN A 64 -13.13 1.36 8.25
N THR A 65 -12.77 2.32 9.12
CA THR A 65 -13.72 3.29 9.68
C THR A 65 -14.42 4.08 8.56
N PHE A 66 -13.66 4.53 7.55
CA PHE A 66 -14.24 5.26 6.43
C PHE A 66 -15.22 4.39 5.64
N ILE A 67 -14.81 3.18 5.25
CA ILE A 67 -15.63 2.25 4.47
C ILE A 67 -16.93 1.91 5.20
N ALA A 68 -16.86 1.69 6.51
CA ALA A 68 -18.03 1.33 7.33
C ALA A 68 -19.04 2.48 7.44
N ASN A 69 -18.60 3.74 7.40
CA ASN A 69 -19.47 4.88 7.68
C ASN A 69 -19.89 5.69 6.44
N VAL A 70 -19.19 5.58 5.32
CA VAL A 70 -19.44 6.38 4.12
C VAL A 70 -20.83 6.14 3.50
N GLY A 71 -21.39 4.96 3.70
CA GLY A 71 -22.74 4.61 3.21
C GLY A 71 -23.84 5.53 3.73
N GLY A 72 -23.72 6.04 4.96
CA GLY A 72 -24.68 6.95 5.58
C GLY A 72 -24.54 8.43 5.18
N VAL A 73 -23.56 8.79 4.35
CA VAL A 73 -23.34 10.17 3.92
C VAL A 73 -24.21 10.48 2.70
N ASP A 74 -24.93 11.59 2.75
CA ASP A 74 -25.72 12.09 1.61
C ASP A 74 -24.79 12.77 0.60
N MET A 75 -24.45 12.04 -0.47
CA MET A 75 -23.61 12.49 -1.56
C MET A 75 -23.84 11.63 -2.81
N ASP A 76 -23.33 12.08 -3.95
CA ASP A 76 -23.41 11.33 -5.20
C ASP A 76 -22.80 9.92 -5.08
N GLU A 77 -23.53 8.92 -5.56
CA GLU A 77 -23.13 7.51 -5.39
C GLU A 77 -21.85 7.16 -6.18
N SER A 78 -21.58 7.81 -7.32
CA SER A 78 -20.35 7.58 -8.08
C SER A 78 -19.13 8.16 -7.35
N GLU A 79 -19.29 9.35 -6.74
CA GLU A 79 -18.25 9.93 -5.90
C GLU A 79 -18.00 9.08 -4.64
N LYS A 80 -19.08 8.58 -4.02
CA LYS A 80 -18.98 7.64 -2.89
C LYS A 80 -18.22 6.38 -3.28
N ALA A 81 -18.57 5.75 -4.40
CA ALA A 81 -17.90 4.56 -4.91
C ALA A 81 -16.41 4.81 -5.19
N LYS A 82 -16.08 5.94 -5.80
CA LYS A 82 -14.69 6.36 -6.04
C LYS A 82 -13.90 6.50 -4.73
N MET A 83 -14.48 7.17 -3.73
CA MET A 83 -13.82 7.35 -2.43
C MET A 83 -13.64 6.01 -1.68
N VAL A 84 -14.59 5.07 -1.81
CA VAL A 84 -14.45 3.71 -1.29
C VAL A 84 -13.33 2.97 -2.03
N GLY A 85 -13.25 3.10 -3.35
CA GLY A 85 -12.17 2.54 -4.15
C GLY A 85 -10.79 3.04 -3.71
N GLU A 86 -10.65 4.34 -3.45
CA GLU A 86 -9.42 4.91 -2.90
C GLU A 86 -9.08 4.35 -1.50
N ALA A 87 -10.08 4.19 -0.63
CA ALA A 87 -9.87 3.61 0.69
C ALA A 87 -9.42 2.14 0.61
N LYS A 88 -10.02 1.35 -0.29
CA LYS A 88 -9.59 -0.05 -0.55
C LYS A 88 -8.19 -0.12 -1.13
N PHE A 89 -7.84 0.74 -2.08
CA PHE A 89 -6.47 0.85 -2.57
C PHE A 89 -5.46 1.10 -1.44
N LEU A 90 -5.77 2.05 -0.54
CA LEU A 90 -4.90 2.37 0.59
C LEU A 90 -4.81 1.21 1.58
N ARG A 91 -5.92 0.52 1.87
CA ARG A 91 -5.92 -0.68 2.73
C ARG A 91 -5.04 -1.77 2.16
N ALA A 92 -5.17 -2.05 0.87
CA ALA A 92 -4.32 -2.99 0.15
C ALA A 92 -2.83 -2.61 0.22
N PHE A 93 -2.51 -1.34 0.06
CA PHE A 93 -1.14 -0.83 0.18
C PHE A 93 -0.55 -1.07 1.58
N TYR A 94 -1.31 -0.81 2.64
CA TYR A 94 -0.86 -1.08 4.01
C TYR A 94 -0.68 -2.57 4.28
N TYR A 95 -1.61 -3.41 3.82
CA TYR A 95 -1.47 -4.86 3.95
C TYR A 95 -0.31 -5.43 3.13
N LEU A 96 -0.07 -4.93 1.92
CA LEU A 96 1.11 -5.33 1.14
C LEU A 96 2.39 -4.99 1.91
N SER A 97 2.46 -3.80 2.51
CA SER A 97 3.62 -3.39 3.31
C SER A 97 3.85 -4.28 4.54
N LEU A 98 2.77 -4.81 5.13
CA LEU A 98 2.84 -5.75 6.24
C LEU A 98 3.27 -7.14 5.78
N VAL A 99 2.57 -7.71 4.77
CA VAL A 99 2.79 -9.08 4.35
C VAL A 99 4.17 -9.31 3.75
N ASP A 100 4.69 -8.30 3.05
CA ASP A 100 6.03 -8.30 2.44
C ASP A 100 7.16 -8.42 3.49
N LYS A 101 6.94 -7.94 4.70
CA LYS A 101 7.96 -7.89 5.77
C LYS A 101 7.69 -8.84 6.93
N PHE A 102 6.44 -9.17 7.18
CA PHE A 102 6.04 -9.96 8.35
C PHE A 102 5.39 -11.30 8.00
N GLY A 103 5.19 -11.60 6.69
CA GLY A 103 4.42 -12.75 6.26
C GLY A 103 2.94 -12.62 6.62
N GLY A 104 2.30 -13.68 7.10
CA GLY A 104 0.93 -13.63 7.58
C GLY A 104 0.77 -12.66 8.76
N VAL A 105 -0.32 -11.90 8.78
CA VAL A 105 -0.65 -10.89 9.80
C VAL A 105 -2.13 -10.94 10.15
N PRO A 106 -2.60 -10.41 11.29
CA PRO A 106 -4.02 -10.29 11.57
C PRO A 106 -4.76 -9.51 10.48
N LEU A 107 -5.78 -10.13 9.89
CA LEU A 107 -6.58 -9.53 8.81
C LEU A 107 -7.83 -8.88 9.39
N ILE A 108 -7.81 -7.56 9.50
CA ILE A 108 -8.87 -6.73 10.05
C ILE A 108 -9.49 -5.93 8.89
N ILE A 109 -10.70 -6.27 8.51
CA ILE A 109 -11.43 -5.62 7.40
C ILE A 109 -12.64 -4.81 7.87
N ASP A 110 -13.01 -4.94 9.14
CA ASP A 110 -14.10 -4.22 9.78
C ASP A 110 -13.61 -2.97 10.51
N ALA A 111 -14.55 -2.11 10.90
CA ALA A 111 -14.25 -0.94 11.70
C ALA A 111 -13.52 -1.34 13.00
N PRO A 112 -12.61 -0.50 13.53
CA PRO A 112 -11.87 -0.81 14.73
C PRO A 112 -12.78 -1.11 15.93
N ASN A 113 -12.57 -2.28 16.53
CA ASN A 113 -13.16 -2.71 17.80
C ASN A 113 -12.05 -3.32 18.65
N ALA A 114 -11.63 -2.59 19.68
CA ALA A 114 -10.48 -3.00 20.51
C ALA A 114 -10.75 -4.31 21.25
N ASP A 115 -11.97 -4.54 21.72
CA ASP A 115 -12.31 -5.74 22.51
C ASP A 115 -12.28 -7.01 21.66
N GLU A 116 -12.72 -6.92 20.40
CA GLU A 116 -12.77 -8.07 19.49
C GLU A 116 -11.46 -8.30 18.74
N GLN A 117 -10.68 -7.24 18.51
CA GLN A 117 -9.50 -7.27 17.63
C GLN A 117 -8.17 -7.37 18.37
N ALA A 118 -8.15 -7.18 19.71
CA ALA A 118 -6.92 -7.18 20.50
C ALA A 118 -6.17 -8.52 20.49
N GLU A 119 -6.89 -9.63 20.39
CA GLU A 119 -6.35 -11.00 20.48
C GLU A 119 -6.44 -11.79 19.18
N LEU A 120 -6.66 -11.12 18.03
CA LEU A 120 -6.76 -11.80 16.75
C LEU A 120 -5.44 -12.52 16.40
N PRO A 121 -5.50 -13.80 16.01
CA PRO A 121 -4.35 -14.53 15.54
C PRO A 121 -3.88 -13.99 14.18
N ARG A 122 -2.68 -14.38 13.78
CA ARG A 122 -2.22 -14.13 12.42
C ARG A 122 -3.02 -14.97 11.43
N ASN A 123 -3.48 -14.35 10.38
CA ASN A 123 -3.94 -15.04 9.17
C ASN A 123 -2.73 -15.53 8.37
N SER A 124 -2.94 -16.50 7.51
CA SER A 124 -1.93 -16.94 6.56
C SER A 124 -1.55 -15.82 5.58
N MET A 125 -0.34 -15.90 5.04
CA MET A 125 0.10 -14.97 4.00
C MET A 125 -0.85 -14.99 2.79
N GLU A 126 -1.33 -16.17 2.41
CA GLU A 126 -2.25 -16.37 1.30
C GLU A 126 -3.58 -15.65 1.52
N GLU A 127 -4.18 -15.77 2.71
CA GLU A 127 -5.43 -15.07 3.04
C GLU A 127 -5.28 -13.56 2.95
N VAL A 128 -4.17 -13.01 3.47
CA VAL A 128 -3.90 -11.57 3.40
C VAL A 128 -3.68 -11.12 1.96
N VAL A 129 -2.91 -11.88 1.17
CA VAL A 129 -2.68 -11.59 -0.26
C VAL A 129 -3.98 -11.65 -1.05
N ASN A 130 -4.84 -12.62 -0.80
CA ASN A 130 -6.15 -12.69 -1.46
C ASN A 130 -7.03 -11.49 -1.14
N GLN A 131 -7.01 -11.00 0.10
CA GLN A 131 -7.72 -9.77 0.46
C GLN A 131 -7.13 -8.52 -0.22
N ILE A 132 -5.79 -8.43 -0.32
CA ILE A 132 -5.12 -7.34 -1.06
C ILE A 132 -5.57 -7.33 -2.52
N VAL A 133 -5.55 -8.50 -3.17
CA VAL A 133 -5.96 -8.63 -4.58
C VAL A 133 -7.43 -8.23 -4.76
N LYS A 134 -8.31 -8.68 -3.88
CA LYS A 134 -9.74 -8.32 -3.88
C LYS A 134 -9.93 -6.80 -3.74
N ASP A 135 -9.30 -6.18 -2.78
CA ASP A 135 -9.40 -4.73 -2.56
C ASP A 135 -8.92 -3.94 -3.79
N LEU A 136 -7.85 -4.40 -4.45
CA LEU A 136 -7.30 -3.76 -5.64
C LEU A 136 -8.18 -3.95 -6.89
N GLU A 137 -8.82 -5.10 -7.03
CA GLU A 137 -9.81 -5.35 -8.09
C GLU A 137 -11.03 -4.45 -7.94
N GLU A 138 -11.58 -4.38 -6.73
CA GLU A 138 -12.72 -3.53 -6.43
C GLU A 138 -12.37 -2.04 -6.57
N ALA A 139 -11.15 -1.63 -6.21
CA ALA A 139 -10.65 -0.29 -6.44
C ALA A 139 -10.51 0.02 -7.93
N ALA A 140 -9.90 -0.87 -8.72
CA ALA A 140 -9.71 -0.68 -10.16
C ALA A 140 -11.03 -0.60 -10.94
N ALA A 141 -12.10 -1.19 -10.42
CA ALA A 141 -13.43 -1.15 -11.06
C ALA A 141 -14.10 0.23 -10.98
N VAL A 142 -13.76 1.05 -9.98
CA VAL A 142 -14.44 2.32 -9.71
C VAL A 142 -13.53 3.55 -9.80
N LEU A 143 -12.21 3.36 -9.77
CA LEU A 143 -11.25 4.47 -9.85
C LEU A 143 -11.11 4.97 -11.29
N PRO A 144 -10.95 6.28 -11.49
CA PRO A 144 -10.71 6.86 -12.80
C PRO A 144 -9.31 6.54 -13.32
N ASP A 145 -9.13 6.63 -14.63
CA ASP A 145 -7.81 6.50 -15.26
C ASP A 145 -6.90 7.68 -14.92
N THR A 146 -7.46 8.88 -14.81
CA THR A 146 -6.75 10.14 -14.52
C THR A 146 -7.59 11.04 -13.64
N TYR A 147 -6.94 11.98 -12.95
CA TYR A 147 -7.59 13.03 -12.15
C TYR A 147 -7.32 14.43 -12.73
N ALA A 148 -8.20 15.38 -12.43
CA ALA A 148 -7.95 16.79 -12.68
C ALA A 148 -6.72 17.28 -11.90
N SER A 149 -6.12 18.39 -12.32
CA SER A 149 -4.89 18.94 -11.73
C SER A 149 -4.99 19.20 -10.21
N SER A 150 -6.18 19.54 -9.71
CA SER A 150 -6.44 19.73 -8.28
C SER A 150 -6.38 18.45 -7.45
N ASP A 151 -6.56 17.30 -8.07
CA ASP A 151 -6.64 15.98 -7.43
C ASP A 151 -5.47 15.06 -7.80
N LEU A 152 -4.44 15.60 -8.44
CA LEU A 152 -3.23 14.81 -8.76
C LEU A 152 -2.61 14.20 -7.50
N GLY A 153 -2.19 12.94 -7.62
CA GLY A 153 -1.63 12.16 -6.52
C GLY A 153 -2.63 11.25 -5.81
N ARG A 154 -3.91 11.30 -6.16
CA ARG A 154 -4.90 10.31 -5.70
C ARG A 154 -4.74 8.99 -6.46
N ALA A 155 -5.20 7.89 -5.85
CA ALA A 155 -5.10 6.56 -6.44
C ALA A 155 -5.93 6.46 -7.74
N THR A 156 -5.30 6.04 -8.83
CA THR A 156 -5.93 5.81 -10.12
C THR A 156 -6.19 4.32 -10.36
N LYS A 157 -7.01 4.00 -11.35
CA LYS A 157 -7.22 2.62 -11.82
C LYS A 157 -5.89 1.94 -12.17
N GLY A 158 -5.02 2.63 -12.90
CA GLY A 158 -3.70 2.09 -13.26
C GLY A 158 -2.79 1.86 -12.05
N ALA A 159 -2.86 2.72 -11.02
CA ALA A 159 -2.14 2.50 -9.77
C ALA A 159 -2.62 1.24 -9.05
N ALA A 160 -3.94 0.98 -9.03
CA ALA A 160 -4.50 -0.23 -8.43
C ALA A 160 -4.08 -1.50 -9.19
N LEU A 161 -4.14 -1.48 -10.53
CA LEU A 161 -3.69 -2.60 -11.36
C LEU A 161 -2.18 -2.86 -11.24
N ALA A 162 -1.36 -1.81 -11.20
CA ALA A 162 0.09 -1.93 -11.04
C ALA A 162 0.45 -2.50 -9.65
N LEU A 163 -0.23 -2.07 -8.59
CA LEU A 163 -0.03 -2.61 -7.24
C LEU A 163 -0.49 -4.07 -7.16
N LYS A 164 -1.60 -4.43 -7.83
CA LYS A 164 -2.05 -5.81 -7.98
C LYS A 164 -1.01 -6.67 -8.68
N ALA A 165 -0.47 -6.22 -9.82
CA ALA A 165 0.57 -6.94 -10.55
C ALA A 165 1.81 -7.20 -9.67
N ARG A 166 2.27 -6.19 -8.93
CA ARG A 166 3.39 -6.31 -7.98
C ARG A 166 3.09 -7.30 -6.86
N THR A 167 1.90 -7.21 -6.25
CA THR A 167 1.49 -8.14 -5.18
C THR A 167 1.51 -9.58 -5.66
N LEU A 168 0.94 -9.85 -6.82
CA LEU A 168 0.87 -11.17 -7.42
C LEU A 168 2.27 -11.70 -7.81
N LEU A 169 3.12 -10.83 -8.37
CA LEU A 169 4.50 -11.14 -8.73
C LEU A 169 5.32 -11.60 -7.52
N TYR A 170 5.25 -10.85 -6.41
CA TYR A 170 6.00 -11.16 -5.18
C TYR A 170 5.49 -12.43 -4.48
N ASN A 171 4.26 -12.85 -4.80
CA ASN A 171 3.65 -14.07 -4.27
C ASN A 171 3.63 -15.22 -5.29
N SER A 172 4.47 -15.18 -6.32
CA SER A 172 4.65 -16.23 -7.34
C SER A 172 3.39 -16.59 -8.14
N ARG A 173 2.40 -15.69 -8.18
CA ARG A 173 1.18 -15.83 -8.99
C ARG A 173 1.41 -15.24 -10.38
N TRP A 174 2.35 -15.85 -11.15
CA TRP A 174 2.94 -15.29 -12.36
C TRP A 174 1.93 -14.97 -13.47
N ALA A 175 1.00 -15.88 -13.74
CA ALA A 175 0.00 -15.70 -14.80
C ALA A 175 -0.93 -14.53 -14.50
N GLU A 176 -1.40 -14.40 -13.26
CA GLU A 176 -2.27 -13.31 -12.83
C GLU A 176 -1.50 -11.97 -12.78
N ALA A 177 -0.24 -12.00 -12.34
CA ALA A 177 0.63 -10.83 -12.37
C ALA A 177 0.82 -10.29 -13.80
N ALA A 178 1.10 -11.19 -14.75
CA ALA A 178 1.24 -10.84 -16.16
C ALA A 178 -0.05 -10.24 -16.74
N GLN A 179 -1.21 -10.80 -16.38
CA GLN A 179 -2.51 -10.28 -16.81
C GLN A 179 -2.77 -8.87 -16.27
N ALA A 180 -2.51 -8.63 -14.98
CA ALA A 180 -2.69 -7.31 -14.37
C ALA A 180 -1.72 -6.28 -14.97
N ALA A 181 -0.46 -6.64 -15.20
CA ALA A 181 0.52 -5.78 -15.86
C ALA A 181 0.10 -5.44 -17.29
N LYS A 182 -0.40 -6.42 -18.05
CA LYS A 182 -0.91 -6.22 -19.41
C LYS A 182 -2.06 -5.21 -19.44
N GLN A 183 -2.99 -5.24 -18.48
CA GLN A 183 -4.07 -4.27 -18.38
C GLN A 183 -3.55 -2.82 -18.21
N VAL A 184 -2.47 -2.63 -17.46
CA VAL A 184 -1.83 -1.31 -17.33
C VAL A 184 -1.22 -0.87 -18.65
N MET A 185 -0.49 -1.76 -19.34
CA MET A 185 0.15 -1.46 -20.63
C MET A 185 -0.87 -1.12 -21.73
N GLU A 186 -1.98 -1.86 -21.77
CA GLU A 186 -3.04 -1.69 -22.78
C GLU A 186 -3.97 -0.51 -22.48
N SER A 187 -3.91 0.10 -21.30
CA SER A 187 -4.75 1.26 -20.94
C SER A 187 -4.47 2.49 -21.80
N GLY A 188 -3.29 2.60 -22.42
CA GLY A 188 -2.86 3.76 -23.19
C GLY A 188 -2.58 5.02 -22.36
N VAL A 189 -2.73 4.94 -21.04
CA VAL A 189 -2.51 6.08 -20.11
C VAL A 189 -1.04 6.27 -19.78
N TYR A 190 -0.27 5.20 -19.78
CA TYR A 190 1.14 5.19 -19.38
C TYR A 190 2.04 4.82 -20.54
N GLN A 191 3.20 5.45 -20.60
CA GLN A 191 4.26 5.13 -21.55
C GLN A 191 5.62 5.14 -20.85
N LEU A 192 6.57 4.41 -21.41
CA LEU A 192 7.95 4.49 -20.95
C LEU A 192 8.53 5.85 -21.33
N PHE A 193 9.38 6.40 -20.46
CA PHE A 193 10.11 7.60 -20.76
C PHE A 193 11.14 7.30 -21.88
N ASN A 194 11.22 8.18 -22.88
CA ASN A 194 12.01 7.91 -24.10
C ASN A 194 13.51 7.85 -23.85
N ASP A 195 14.01 8.64 -22.90
CA ASP A 195 15.43 8.69 -22.56
C ASP A 195 15.61 8.62 -21.04
N TYR A 196 16.11 7.47 -20.55
CA TYR A 196 16.37 7.25 -19.14
C TYR A 196 17.32 8.28 -18.52
N ARG A 197 18.26 8.82 -19.31
CA ARG A 197 19.22 9.85 -18.86
C ARG A 197 18.51 11.14 -18.45
N HIS A 198 17.51 11.56 -19.23
CA HIS A 198 16.73 12.78 -18.96
C HIS A 198 15.62 12.59 -17.92
N PHE A 199 15.37 11.35 -17.50
CA PHE A 199 14.34 11.08 -16.49
C PHE A 199 14.60 11.76 -15.13
N PHE A 200 15.86 12.07 -14.83
CA PHE A 200 16.33 12.71 -13.60
C PHE A 200 16.83 14.14 -13.83
N SER A 201 16.70 14.70 -15.02
CA SER A 201 17.02 16.11 -15.30
C SER A 201 15.82 17.00 -15.03
N GLU A 202 16.09 18.25 -14.65
CA GLU A 202 15.06 19.28 -14.41
C GLU A 202 14.67 20.08 -15.68
N ASP A 203 15.08 19.62 -16.87
CA ASP A 203 14.86 20.30 -18.17
C ASP A 203 13.47 19.99 -18.76
#